data_3dd12c979f7163a92c08a937e31ef363
#
_entry.id   3dd12c979f7163a92c08a937e31ef363
#
_cell.length_a   1.000
_cell.length_b   1.000
_cell.length_c   1.000
_cell.angle_alpha   90.00
_cell.angle_beta   90.00
_cell.angle_gamma   90.00
#
_symmetry.space_group_name_H-M   'P 1'
#
loop_
_entity.id
_entity.type
_entity.pdbx_description
1 polymer ?
#
loop_
_entity_poly.entity_id
_entity_poly.type
_entity_poly.pdbx_seq_one_letter_code
_entity_poly.pdbx_strand_id
1 'polypeptide(L)'
;MVLRIPHYFDSFVCTAGECRDNCCYGGWQIDLDEDTVEFYKSVKGDFGDRLRASIDYTDTYCFKLENGGCPFLDDDNLCHIYKELGPEHMGVVCTQFPRFSEYYGHYKETGIGLACEEAARIILEDTKPFHIVERTIDEEEFEDEEYDGLLCKGIEKVRNCLFDVMNSDMGFADKLSVLLDTGEYIQELINRNDYKAILEYVPRYVSRETLPYEEADIMEIWDTYDSMEVLNVEWTEFVKNLTASLHKDDYVRNLSGFNKENYPFTGYDKLVCYYLFRYLLQSVYDHDFAGKIYFMIANLILIKEMDIYIYKRDGMLTKEQHMECIHMFSREIEYSTDNLDTLSEEFLFSDIFCKERLESIVRTLF
;
A
#
# COMPACT_ATOMS: atom_id res chain seq x y z
N MET A 1 4.76 -25.27 -6.04
CA MET A 1 4.15 -23.95 -6.33
C MET A 1 5.16 -23.01 -6.98
N VAL A 2 4.73 -21.98 -7.70
CA VAL A 2 5.60 -20.91 -8.24
C VAL A 2 5.48 -19.69 -7.34
N LEU A 3 6.62 -19.16 -6.86
CA LEU A 3 6.70 -17.88 -6.15
C LEU A 3 6.98 -16.77 -7.15
N ARG A 4 6.19 -15.71 -7.12
CA ARG A 4 6.33 -14.47 -7.88
C ARG A 4 6.64 -13.32 -6.96
N ILE A 5 7.72 -12.59 -7.24
CA ILE A 5 8.18 -11.48 -6.42
C ILE A 5 8.58 -10.29 -7.30
N PRO A 6 8.47 -9.05 -6.83
CA PRO A 6 9.11 -7.91 -7.47
C PRO A 6 10.64 -8.11 -7.51
N HIS A 7 11.28 -7.65 -8.57
CA HIS A 7 12.72 -7.84 -8.79
C HIS A 7 13.60 -7.25 -7.68
N TYR A 8 13.10 -6.29 -6.90
CA TYR A 8 13.81 -5.67 -5.76
C TYR A 8 13.62 -6.41 -4.43
N PHE A 9 12.75 -7.43 -4.38
CA PHE A 9 12.32 -8.10 -3.14
C PHE A 9 13.49 -8.60 -2.28
N ASP A 10 14.48 -9.24 -2.90
CA ASP A 10 15.64 -9.80 -2.18
C ASP A 10 16.61 -8.74 -1.62
N SER A 11 16.43 -7.49 -1.99
CA SER A 11 17.24 -6.39 -1.46
C SER A 11 16.82 -5.98 -0.06
N PHE A 12 15.66 -6.47 0.41
CA PHE A 12 15.15 -6.10 1.72
C PHE A 12 15.89 -6.83 2.85
N VAL A 13 16.47 -6.02 3.74
CA VAL A 13 17.05 -6.45 5.00
C VAL A 13 16.58 -5.50 6.10
N CYS A 14 15.97 -6.05 7.16
CA CYS A 14 15.50 -5.23 8.29
C CYS A 14 16.68 -4.49 8.94
N THR A 15 16.55 -3.18 9.15
CA THR A 15 17.55 -2.33 9.79
C THR A 15 17.52 -2.40 11.32
N ALA A 16 16.56 -3.11 11.89
CA ALA A 16 16.42 -3.36 13.33
C ALA A 16 16.50 -2.07 14.16
N GLY A 17 17.44 -1.98 15.12
CA GLY A 17 17.60 -0.83 16.00
C GLY A 17 18.01 0.49 15.32
N GLU A 18 18.43 0.44 14.04
CA GLU A 18 18.72 1.65 13.24
C GLU A 18 17.50 2.24 12.56
N CYS A 19 16.33 1.54 12.63
CA CYS A 19 15.07 2.02 12.08
C CYS A 19 14.57 3.24 12.87
N ARG A 20 14.26 4.34 12.19
CA ARG A 20 13.75 5.57 12.82
C ARG A 20 12.30 5.42 13.25
N ASP A 21 11.51 4.69 12.47
CA ASP A 21 10.11 4.40 12.76
C ASP A 21 9.92 2.87 12.88
N ASN A 22 10.18 2.38 14.09
CA ASN A 22 10.20 0.96 14.39
C ASN A 22 8.80 0.35 14.34
N CYS A 23 8.60 -0.71 13.57
CA CYS A 23 7.32 -1.43 13.45
C CYS A 23 6.81 -1.99 14.79
N CYS A 24 7.66 -2.19 15.80
CA CYS A 24 7.26 -2.54 17.17
C CYS A 24 6.58 -1.38 17.90
N TYR A 25 6.60 -0.17 17.37
CA TYR A 25 5.97 1.03 17.93
C TYR A 25 4.88 1.58 17.00
N GLY A 26 4.37 0.74 16.08
CA GLY A 26 3.44 1.15 15.02
C GLY A 26 2.03 1.48 15.46
N GLY A 27 1.67 1.22 16.72
CA GLY A 27 0.30 1.42 17.21
C GLY A 27 -0.70 0.31 16.85
N TRP A 28 -0.33 -0.57 15.92
CA TRP A 28 -1.18 -1.69 15.49
C TRP A 28 -1.10 -2.90 16.42
N GLN A 29 -2.13 -3.74 16.35
CA GLN A 29 -2.16 -5.01 17.06
C GLN A 29 -1.06 -5.96 16.55
N ILE A 30 -0.36 -6.60 17.47
CA ILE A 30 0.69 -7.59 17.16
C ILE A 30 0.12 -8.99 17.44
N ASP A 31 -0.41 -9.61 16.41
CA ASP A 31 -1.02 -10.93 16.49
C ASP A 31 0.03 -12.02 16.68
N LEU A 32 -0.37 -13.07 17.39
CA LEU A 32 0.43 -14.25 17.67
C LEU A 32 -0.31 -15.50 17.16
N ASP A 33 0.38 -16.29 16.38
CA ASP A 33 -0.10 -17.61 15.96
C ASP A 33 -0.10 -18.62 17.13
N GLU A 34 -0.92 -19.64 17.01
CA GLU A 34 -1.10 -20.64 18.05
C GLU A 34 0.20 -21.36 18.42
N ASP A 35 1.04 -21.70 17.45
CA ASP A 35 2.31 -22.39 17.67
C ASP A 35 3.28 -21.51 18.48
N THR A 36 3.35 -20.22 18.14
CA THR A 36 4.13 -19.22 18.90
C THR A 36 3.63 -19.12 20.34
N VAL A 37 2.31 -19.03 20.54
CA VAL A 37 1.71 -18.94 21.89
C VAL A 37 1.99 -20.21 22.71
N GLU A 38 1.84 -21.40 22.12
CA GLU A 38 2.15 -22.67 22.80
C GLU A 38 3.64 -22.76 23.18
N PHE A 39 4.53 -22.32 22.28
CA PHE A 39 5.96 -22.23 22.59
C PHE A 39 6.21 -21.27 23.77
N TYR A 40 5.63 -20.04 23.75
CA TYR A 40 5.82 -19.06 24.83
C TYR A 40 5.27 -19.55 26.18
N LYS A 41 4.19 -20.32 26.18
CA LYS A 41 3.69 -21.01 27.40
C LYS A 41 4.72 -21.99 27.98
N SER A 42 5.53 -22.62 27.14
CA SER A 42 6.55 -23.60 27.55
C SER A 42 7.84 -22.99 28.11
N VAL A 43 8.12 -21.71 27.79
CA VAL A 43 9.32 -20.98 28.24
C VAL A 43 9.27 -20.82 29.77
N LYS A 44 10.39 -21.18 30.43
CA LYS A 44 10.49 -21.15 31.91
C LYS A 44 11.30 -19.95 32.40
N GLY A 45 11.14 -19.65 33.69
CA GLY A 45 11.82 -18.55 34.34
C GLY A 45 11.13 -17.20 34.13
N ASP A 46 11.76 -16.15 34.66
CA ASP A 46 11.16 -14.79 34.69
C ASP A 46 10.78 -14.25 33.31
N PHE A 47 11.59 -14.58 32.30
CA PHE A 47 11.27 -14.18 30.92
C PHE A 47 10.02 -14.90 30.37
N GLY A 48 9.86 -16.19 30.64
CA GLY A 48 8.66 -16.95 30.30
C GLY A 48 7.41 -16.43 31.03
N ASP A 49 7.54 -16.02 32.29
CA ASP A 49 6.45 -15.40 33.03
C ASP A 49 6.03 -14.06 32.42
N ARG A 50 7.01 -13.24 32.00
CA ARG A 50 6.76 -11.99 31.27
C ARG A 50 6.05 -12.24 29.93
N LEU A 51 6.50 -13.22 29.13
CA LEU A 51 5.83 -13.59 27.88
C LEU A 51 4.35 -13.88 28.10
N ARG A 52 4.03 -14.76 29.03
CA ARG A 52 2.64 -15.14 29.35
C ARG A 52 1.79 -13.99 29.85
N ALA A 53 2.36 -13.09 30.67
CA ALA A 53 1.66 -11.93 31.20
C ALA A 53 1.35 -10.87 30.13
N SER A 54 2.21 -10.77 29.11
CA SER A 54 2.11 -9.78 28.04
C SER A 54 1.17 -10.19 26.90
N ILE A 55 0.64 -11.42 26.90
CA ILE A 55 -0.31 -11.88 25.88
C ILE A 55 -1.74 -11.63 26.32
N ASP A 56 -2.57 -11.11 25.41
CA ASP A 56 -4.02 -11.14 25.51
C ASP A 56 -4.53 -12.46 24.92
N TYR A 57 -5.43 -13.13 25.67
CA TYR A 57 -5.99 -14.44 25.31
C TYR A 57 -7.50 -14.36 25.10
N THR A 58 -8.08 -13.14 24.98
CA THR A 58 -9.55 -12.99 25.02
C THR A 58 -10.22 -13.37 23.69
N ASP A 59 -9.71 -12.89 22.58
CA ASP A 59 -10.26 -13.16 21.24
C ASP A 59 -9.19 -13.76 20.32
N THR A 60 -8.44 -12.94 19.65
CA THR A 60 -7.21 -13.31 18.93
C THR A 60 -6.03 -13.15 19.87
N TYR A 61 -5.10 -14.10 19.85
CA TYR A 61 -3.88 -13.97 20.63
C TYR A 61 -3.04 -12.81 20.11
N CYS A 62 -2.76 -11.82 20.95
CA CYS A 62 -1.92 -10.68 20.59
C CYS A 62 -1.12 -10.19 21.79
N PHE A 63 -0.09 -9.38 21.55
CA PHE A 63 0.60 -8.70 22.63
C PHE A 63 -0.23 -7.52 23.17
N LYS A 64 -0.28 -7.38 24.50
CA LYS A 64 -0.78 -6.19 25.18
C LYS A 64 0.22 -5.07 24.97
N LEU A 65 -0.14 -4.06 24.19
CA LEU A 65 0.74 -2.93 23.93
C LEU A 65 0.99 -2.11 25.21
N GLU A 66 2.22 -1.66 25.41
CA GLU A 66 2.61 -0.74 26.47
C GLU A 66 2.97 0.62 25.86
N ASN A 67 2.23 1.67 26.23
CA ASN A 67 2.37 3.01 25.64
C ASN A 67 2.32 3.04 24.10
N GLY A 68 1.50 2.16 23.48
CA GLY A 68 1.36 2.06 22.03
C GLY A 68 2.42 1.20 21.34
N GLY A 69 3.34 0.58 22.09
CA GLY A 69 4.41 -0.26 21.56
C GLY A 69 4.41 -1.69 22.07
N CYS A 70 5.21 -2.52 21.42
CA CYS A 70 5.44 -3.90 21.83
C CYS A 70 6.10 -3.95 23.21
N PRO A 71 5.59 -4.76 24.19
CA PRO A 71 6.16 -4.86 25.53
C PRO A 71 7.58 -5.47 25.54
N PHE A 72 8.06 -5.99 24.43
CA PHE A 72 9.38 -6.59 24.28
C PHE A 72 10.38 -5.73 23.50
N LEU A 73 10.01 -4.50 23.15
CA LEU A 73 10.98 -3.52 22.63
C LEU A 73 11.80 -2.97 23.79
N ASP A 74 13.12 -2.95 23.68
CA ASP A 74 14.01 -2.39 24.69
C ASP A 74 14.42 -0.94 24.39
N ASP A 75 15.20 -0.35 25.32
CA ASP A 75 15.68 1.02 25.21
C ASP A 75 16.66 1.25 24.03
N ASP A 76 17.21 0.18 23.44
CA ASP A 76 18.08 0.21 22.27
C ASP A 76 17.28 -0.03 20.97
N ASN A 77 15.94 -0.01 21.00
CA ASN A 77 15.04 -0.35 19.91
C ASN A 77 15.24 -1.76 19.34
N LEU A 78 15.62 -2.70 20.21
CA LEU A 78 15.82 -4.10 19.83
C LEU A 78 14.81 -5.01 20.54
N CYS A 79 14.46 -6.11 19.89
CA CYS A 79 13.49 -7.06 20.41
C CYS A 79 14.11 -7.97 21.48
N HIS A 80 13.58 -7.96 22.71
CA HIS A 80 13.99 -8.87 23.78
C HIS A 80 13.73 -10.35 23.44
N ILE A 81 12.65 -10.66 22.71
CA ILE A 81 12.38 -12.05 22.29
C ILE A 81 13.50 -12.53 21.37
N TYR A 82 13.90 -11.68 20.40
CA TYR A 82 15.02 -12.00 19.53
C TYR A 82 16.32 -12.23 20.29
N LYS A 83 16.60 -11.38 21.31
CA LYS A 83 17.84 -11.47 22.14
C LYS A 83 17.86 -12.72 23.00
N GLU A 84 16.73 -13.08 23.63
CA GLU A 84 16.67 -14.14 24.62
C GLU A 84 16.38 -15.53 24.02
N LEU A 85 15.60 -15.59 22.95
CA LEU A 85 15.12 -16.86 22.38
C LEU A 85 15.63 -17.13 20.96
N GLY A 86 16.10 -16.10 20.24
CA GLY A 86 16.52 -16.20 18.84
C GLY A 86 15.42 -15.84 17.84
N PRO A 87 15.79 -15.59 16.57
CA PRO A 87 14.86 -15.19 15.51
C PRO A 87 13.81 -16.26 15.19
N GLU A 88 14.14 -17.54 15.38
CA GLU A 88 13.27 -18.68 15.10
C GLU A 88 12.08 -18.80 16.07
N HIS A 89 12.08 -18.00 17.13
CA HIS A 89 11.04 -17.99 18.16
C HIS A 89 10.24 -16.68 18.18
N MET A 90 10.41 -15.83 17.19
CA MET A 90 9.56 -14.65 17.01
C MET A 90 8.22 -15.05 16.38
N GLY A 91 7.14 -14.35 16.74
CA GLY A 91 5.84 -14.57 16.11
C GLY A 91 5.86 -14.39 14.59
N VAL A 92 4.93 -15.05 13.90
CA VAL A 92 4.85 -15.03 12.43
C VAL A 92 4.75 -13.59 11.90
N VAL A 93 3.89 -12.75 12.49
CA VAL A 93 3.75 -11.34 12.10
C VAL A 93 5.08 -10.61 12.20
N CYS A 94 5.84 -10.80 13.28
CA CYS A 94 7.14 -10.13 13.48
C CYS A 94 8.21 -10.59 12.49
N THR A 95 8.20 -11.86 12.06
CA THR A 95 9.16 -12.41 11.10
C THR A 95 8.80 -12.09 9.66
N GLN A 96 7.50 -11.95 9.37
CA GLN A 96 7.01 -11.68 8.02
C GLN A 96 6.99 -10.19 7.67
N PHE A 97 6.67 -9.30 8.63
CA PHE A 97 6.62 -7.86 8.35
C PHE A 97 7.94 -7.35 7.73
N PRO A 98 7.91 -6.56 6.68
CA PRO A 98 6.78 -5.98 5.98
C PRO A 98 6.31 -6.81 4.77
N ARG A 99 6.55 -8.11 4.75
CA ARG A 99 6.17 -8.97 3.63
C ARG A 99 4.68 -9.24 3.66
N PHE A 100 4.05 -9.13 2.49
CA PHE A 100 2.71 -9.60 2.25
C PHE A 100 2.74 -10.75 1.25
N SER A 101 1.78 -11.65 1.31
CA SER A 101 1.68 -12.80 0.39
C SER A 101 0.23 -13.06 0.05
N GLU A 102 -0.02 -13.37 -1.24
CA GLU A 102 -1.32 -13.74 -1.77
C GLU A 102 -1.19 -15.01 -2.61
N TYR A 103 -2.22 -15.85 -2.59
CA TYR A 103 -2.22 -17.12 -3.28
C TYR A 103 -3.22 -17.11 -4.44
N TYR A 104 -2.81 -17.65 -5.59
CA TYR A 104 -3.62 -17.71 -6.80
C TYR A 104 -3.46 -19.08 -7.47
N GLY A 105 -4.17 -20.08 -6.94
CA GLY A 105 -4.07 -21.47 -7.42
C GLY A 105 -2.65 -22.02 -7.31
N HIS A 106 -1.95 -22.13 -8.43
CA HIS A 106 -0.63 -22.76 -8.50
C HIS A 106 0.54 -21.80 -8.26
N TYR A 107 0.32 -20.52 -7.98
CA TYR A 107 1.37 -19.58 -7.63
C TYR A 107 1.02 -18.68 -6.44
N LYS A 108 2.06 -18.19 -5.80
CA LYS A 108 2.04 -17.26 -4.68
C LYS A 108 2.75 -15.99 -5.09
N GLU A 109 2.13 -14.85 -4.86
CA GLU A 109 2.79 -13.56 -4.99
C GLU A 109 3.23 -13.06 -3.61
N THR A 110 4.48 -12.57 -3.50
CA THR A 110 5.00 -12.01 -2.26
C THR A 110 5.74 -10.71 -2.55
N GLY A 111 5.42 -9.67 -1.80
CA GLY A 111 6.06 -8.37 -1.90
C GLY A 111 6.48 -7.82 -0.53
N ILE A 112 6.97 -6.57 -0.53
CA ILE A 112 7.30 -5.81 0.69
C ILE A 112 6.47 -4.54 0.74
N GLY A 113 5.89 -4.23 1.92
CA GLY A 113 4.93 -3.15 2.12
C GLY A 113 5.58 -1.82 2.47
N LEU A 114 4.98 -0.73 1.99
CA LEU A 114 5.46 0.66 2.17
C LEU A 114 5.38 1.14 3.63
N ALA A 115 4.62 0.47 4.49
CA ALA A 115 4.57 0.76 5.93
C ALA A 115 5.89 0.43 6.68
N CYS A 116 6.89 -0.07 5.99
CA CYS A 116 8.25 -0.20 6.49
C CYS A 116 9.16 0.82 5.79
N GLU A 117 9.84 1.65 6.57
CA GLU A 117 10.75 2.70 6.08
C GLU A 117 11.80 2.16 5.11
N GLU A 118 12.42 1.01 5.43
CA GLU A 118 13.43 0.41 4.57
C GLU A 118 12.83 -0.19 3.29
N ALA A 119 11.63 -0.77 3.35
CA ALA A 119 10.95 -1.26 2.16
C ALA A 119 10.55 -0.09 1.24
N ALA A 120 10.02 1.01 1.80
CA ALA A 120 9.71 2.22 1.05
C ALA A 120 10.97 2.79 0.37
N ARG A 121 12.09 2.84 1.09
CA ARG A 121 13.38 3.27 0.54
C ARG A 121 13.81 2.42 -0.65
N ILE A 122 13.76 1.09 -0.51
CA ILE A 122 14.14 0.15 -1.59
C ILE A 122 13.27 0.36 -2.83
N ILE A 123 11.96 0.46 -2.65
CA ILE A 123 11.00 0.64 -3.76
C ILE A 123 11.24 1.96 -4.48
N LEU A 124 11.39 3.07 -3.75
CA LEU A 124 11.53 4.40 -4.33
C LEU A 124 12.92 4.67 -4.93
N GLU A 125 13.96 4.08 -4.38
CA GLU A 125 15.34 4.22 -4.89
C GLU A 125 15.64 3.29 -6.05
N ASP A 126 14.78 2.31 -6.34
CA ASP A 126 15.02 1.41 -7.44
C ASP A 126 15.03 2.17 -8.80
N THR A 127 16.02 1.88 -9.62
CA THR A 127 16.21 2.55 -10.92
C THR A 127 15.87 1.67 -12.11
N LYS A 128 15.49 0.42 -11.87
CA LYS A 128 15.18 -0.54 -12.94
C LYS A 128 13.69 -0.45 -13.32
N PRO A 129 13.35 -0.75 -14.58
CA PRO A 129 11.97 -1.00 -14.96
C PRO A 129 11.36 -2.12 -14.12
N PHE A 130 10.15 -1.89 -13.62
CA PHE A 130 9.47 -2.90 -12.80
C PHE A 130 9.26 -4.20 -13.58
N HIS A 131 9.58 -5.32 -12.95
CA HIS A 131 9.29 -6.66 -13.46
C HIS A 131 9.16 -7.68 -12.34
N ILE A 132 8.44 -8.75 -12.62
CA ILE A 132 8.22 -9.88 -11.72
C ILE A 132 9.28 -10.95 -11.97
N VAL A 133 9.82 -11.51 -10.90
CA VAL A 133 10.75 -12.66 -10.92
C VAL A 133 10.00 -13.89 -10.45
N GLU A 134 10.13 -15.00 -11.17
CA GLU A 134 9.51 -16.30 -10.82
C GLU A 134 10.56 -17.27 -10.27
N ARG A 135 10.16 -18.04 -9.24
CA ARG A 135 10.96 -19.10 -8.61
C ARG A 135 10.09 -20.30 -8.29
N THR A 136 10.60 -21.49 -8.42
CA THR A 136 9.95 -22.71 -7.91
C THR A 136 10.22 -22.84 -6.43
N ILE A 137 9.17 -23.05 -5.62
CA ILE A 137 9.23 -23.30 -4.19
C ILE A 137 8.60 -24.63 -3.84
N ASP A 138 9.03 -25.22 -2.72
CA ASP A 138 8.51 -26.48 -2.20
C ASP A 138 7.33 -26.19 -1.22
N GLU A 139 6.26 -25.60 -1.77
CA GLU A 139 4.97 -25.40 -1.11
C GLU A 139 3.90 -26.10 -1.93
N GLU A 140 2.86 -26.64 -1.28
CA GLU A 140 1.70 -27.24 -1.94
C GLU A 140 0.88 -26.17 -2.67
N GLU A 141 0.17 -26.57 -3.72
CA GLU A 141 -0.74 -25.65 -4.42
C GLU A 141 -1.92 -25.33 -3.51
N PHE A 142 -2.36 -24.09 -3.55
CA PHE A 142 -3.50 -23.63 -2.79
C PHE A 142 -4.77 -23.89 -3.62
N GLU A 143 -5.61 -24.80 -3.13
CA GLU A 143 -6.92 -25.07 -3.72
C GLU A 143 -7.95 -24.12 -3.11
N ASP A 144 -8.58 -23.30 -3.93
CA ASP A 144 -9.65 -22.38 -3.56
C ASP A 144 -10.83 -22.56 -4.52
N GLU A 145 -12.01 -22.80 -3.96
CA GLU A 145 -13.25 -22.99 -4.74
C GLU A 145 -13.69 -21.71 -5.46
N GLU A 146 -13.29 -20.55 -4.96
CA GLU A 146 -13.62 -19.23 -5.53
C GLU A 146 -12.64 -18.81 -6.66
N TYR A 147 -11.55 -19.55 -6.85
CA TYR A 147 -10.54 -19.24 -7.84
C TYR A 147 -11.00 -19.55 -9.28
N ASP A 148 -11.17 -18.49 -10.09
CA ASP A 148 -11.39 -18.63 -11.54
C ASP A 148 -10.08 -18.43 -12.32
N GLY A 149 -9.53 -19.54 -12.81
CA GLY A 149 -8.26 -19.54 -13.54
C GLY A 149 -8.31 -18.80 -14.91
N LEU A 150 -9.48 -18.61 -15.51
CA LEU A 150 -9.62 -17.85 -16.76
C LEU A 150 -9.60 -16.34 -16.47
N LEU A 151 -10.35 -15.93 -15.44
CA LEU A 151 -10.35 -14.55 -14.94
C LEU A 151 -8.95 -14.15 -14.48
N CYS A 152 -8.30 -14.99 -13.67
CA CYS A 152 -6.94 -14.73 -13.20
C CYS A 152 -5.95 -14.51 -14.33
N LYS A 153 -5.92 -15.36 -15.36
CA LYS A 153 -5.07 -15.19 -16.54
C LYS A 153 -5.37 -13.91 -17.29
N GLY A 154 -6.66 -13.52 -17.37
CA GLY A 154 -7.08 -12.27 -18.00
C GLY A 154 -6.54 -11.05 -17.27
N ILE A 155 -6.77 -11.00 -15.95
CA ILE A 155 -6.31 -9.89 -15.09
C ILE A 155 -4.78 -9.82 -15.05
N GLU A 156 -4.10 -10.96 -14.92
CA GLU A 156 -2.64 -11.02 -14.96
C GLU A 156 -2.10 -10.44 -16.27
N LYS A 157 -2.66 -10.81 -17.42
CA LYS A 157 -2.25 -10.25 -18.71
C LYS A 157 -2.45 -8.74 -18.76
N VAL A 158 -3.61 -8.25 -18.33
CA VAL A 158 -3.90 -6.81 -18.28
C VAL A 158 -2.91 -6.09 -17.36
N ARG A 159 -2.66 -6.61 -16.15
CA ARG A 159 -1.69 -6.07 -15.21
C ARG A 159 -0.28 -5.98 -15.80
N ASN A 160 0.16 -7.03 -16.51
CA ASN A 160 1.46 -7.01 -17.19
C ASN A 160 1.54 -5.92 -18.26
N CYS A 161 0.47 -5.73 -19.05
CA CYS A 161 0.39 -4.60 -19.99
C CYS A 161 0.41 -3.23 -19.27
N LEU A 162 -0.20 -3.11 -18.08
CA LEU A 162 -0.14 -1.88 -17.29
C LEU A 162 1.29 -1.62 -16.76
N PHE A 163 2.06 -2.65 -16.38
CA PHE A 163 3.48 -2.48 -16.09
C PHE A 163 4.26 -1.98 -17.32
N ASP A 164 3.96 -2.48 -18.52
CA ASP A 164 4.58 -1.96 -19.74
C ASP A 164 4.22 -0.49 -20.00
N VAL A 165 2.97 -0.09 -19.73
CA VAL A 165 2.54 1.33 -19.79
C VAL A 165 3.35 2.16 -18.79
N MET A 166 3.50 1.70 -17.54
CA MET A 166 4.27 2.42 -16.53
C MET A 166 5.76 2.52 -16.87
N ASN A 167 6.33 1.50 -17.52
CA ASN A 167 7.73 1.49 -17.97
C ASN A 167 7.95 2.28 -19.27
N SER A 168 6.91 2.79 -19.95
CA SER A 168 7.00 3.53 -21.19
C SER A 168 7.41 5.00 -21.02
N ASP A 169 7.75 5.69 -22.10
CA ASP A 169 8.08 7.13 -22.13
C ASP A 169 6.83 8.03 -22.19
N MET A 170 5.62 7.50 -22.01
CA MET A 170 4.38 8.27 -21.98
C MET A 170 4.39 9.27 -20.82
N GLY A 171 3.74 10.42 -20.96
CA GLY A 171 3.54 11.38 -19.87
C GLY A 171 2.81 10.73 -18.68
N PHE A 172 3.20 11.09 -17.45
CA PHE A 172 2.70 10.38 -16.28
C PHE A 172 1.17 10.51 -16.12
N ALA A 173 0.59 11.70 -16.31
CA ALA A 173 -0.87 11.88 -16.30
C ALA A 173 -1.58 11.03 -17.38
N ASP A 174 -0.96 10.85 -18.56
CA ASP A 174 -1.51 10.01 -19.61
C ASP A 174 -1.48 8.51 -19.23
N LYS A 175 -0.42 8.06 -18.53
CA LYS A 175 -0.36 6.71 -17.95
C LYS A 175 -1.51 6.47 -16.97
N LEU A 176 -1.76 7.41 -16.07
CA LEU A 176 -2.85 7.32 -15.11
C LEU A 176 -4.23 7.31 -15.79
N SER A 177 -4.40 8.08 -16.87
CA SER A 177 -5.62 8.01 -17.68
C SER A 177 -5.83 6.64 -18.33
N VAL A 178 -4.74 5.98 -18.79
CA VAL A 178 -4.82 4.60 -19.32
C VAL A 178 -5.27 3.63 -18.23
N LEU A 179 -4.79 3.79 -16.98
CA LEU A 179 -5.20 2.95 -15.88
C LEU A 179 -6.71 3.12 -15.57
N LEU A 180 -7.19 4.36 -15.50
CA LEU A 180 -8.60 4.68 -15.26
C LEU A 180 -9.50 4.09 -16.35
N ASP A 181 -9.14 4.25 -17.64
CA ASP A 181 -9.88 3.67 -18.77
C ASP A 181 -9.91 2.15 -18.70
N THR A 182 -8.77 1.55 -18.36
CA THR A 182 -8.65 0.10 -18.21
C THR A 182 -9.52 -0.39 -17.05
N GLY A 183 -9.51 0.35 -15.93
CA GLY A 183 -10.31 0.04 -14.75
C GLY A 183 -11.78 -0.15 -15.07
N GLU A 184 -12.41 0.87 -15.69
CA GLU A 184 -13.81 0.79 -16.06
C GLU A 184 -14.12 -0.30 -17.08
N TYR A 185 -13.32 -0.38 -18.13
CA TYR A 185 -13.59 -1.34 -19.21
C TYR A 185 -13.47 -2.79 -18.73
N ILE A 186 -12.44 -3.12 -17.93
CA ILE A 186 -12.27 -4.47 -17.40
C ILE A 186 -13.38 -4.78 -16.38
N GLN A 187 -13.76 -3.82 -15.54
CA GLN A 187 -14.88 -3.99 -14.62
C GLN A 187 -16.19 -4.32 -15.36
N GLU A 188 -16.46 -3.65 -16.46
CA GLU A 188 -17.63 -3.95 -17.29
C GLU A 188 -17.60 -5.38 -17.83
N LEU A 189 -16.44 -5.86 -18.27
CA LEU A 189 -16.27 -7.23 -18.73
C LEU A 189 -16.43 -8.26 -17.60
N ILE A 190 -15.90 -7.98 -16.41
CA ILE A 190 -16.08 -8.81 -15.22
C ILE A 190 -17.57 -8.91 -14.87
N ASN A 191 -18.28 -7.79 -14.82
CA ASN A 191 -19.72 -7.74 -14.52
C ASN A 191 -20.58 -8.54 -15.51
N ARG A 192 -20.08 -8.72 -16.76
CA ARG A 192 -20.73 -9.53 -17.80
C ARG A 192 -20.22 -10.97 -17.84
N ASN A 193 -19.28 -11.36 -17.02
CA ASN A 193 -18.54 -12.64 -17.05
C ASN A 193 -17.88 -12.92 -18.41
N ASP A 194 -17.46 -11.88 -19.12
CA ASP A 194 -16.76 -12.00 -20.42
C ASP A 194 -15.24 -12.04 -20.25
N TYR A 195 -14.77 -13.06 -19.54
CA TYR A 195 -13.35 -13.24 -19.21
C TYR A 195 -12.48 -13.52 -20.45
N LYS A 196 -13.10 -13.98 -21.56
CA LYS A 196 -12.38 -14.13 -22.84
C LYS A 196 -12.02 -12.78 -23.44
N ALA A 197 -12.93 -11.80 -23.39
CA ALA A 197 -12.65 -10.47 -23.86
C ALA A 197 -11.54 -9.78 -23.04
N ILE A 198 -11.45 -10.07 -21.73
CA ILE A 198 -10.34 -9.60 -20.89
C ILE A 198 -9.00 -10.10 -21.42
N LEU A 199 -8.89 -11.38 -21.81
CA LEU A 199 -7.68 -11.92 -22.41
C LEU A 199 -7.28 -11.28 -23.74
N GLU A 200 -8.21 -10.69 -24.48
CA GLU A 200 -7.96 -10.03 -25.77
C GLU A 200 -7.68 -8.52 -25.60
N TYR A 201 -8.00 -7.95 -24.46
CA TYR A 201 -7.84 -6.53 -24.19
C TYR A 201 -6.37 -6.11 -24.15
N VAL A 202 -6.09 -4.94 -24.71
CA VAL A 202 -4.79 -4.26 -24.65
C VAL A 202 -5.03 -2.80 -24.25
N PRO A 203 -4.49 -2.35 -23.10
CA PRO A 203 -4.57 -0.96 -22.68
C PRO A 203 -4.02 0.00 -23.74
N ARG A 204 -4.68 1.13 -23.93
CA ARG A 204 -4.24 2.17 -24.85
C ARG A 204 -4.69 3.55 -24.40
N TYR A 205 -3.89 4.53 -24.68
CA TYR A 205 -4.24 5.92 -24.43
C TYR A 205 -5.31 6.40 -25.42
N VAL A 206 -6.32 7.08 -24.89
CA VAL A 206 -7.36 7.76 -25.67
C VAL A 206 -7.40 9.22 -25.24
N SER A 207 -6.98 10.13 -26.16
CA SER A 207 -7.08 11.57 -25.90
C SER A 207 -8.54 12.01 -25.86
N ARG A 208 -8.92 12.75 -24.83
CA ARG A 208 -10.27 13.32 -24.67
C ARG A 208 -10.20 14.65 -23.94
N GLU A 209 -11.30 15.41 -24.01
CA GLU A 209 -11.51 16.54 -23.10
C GLU A 209 -11.88 15.99 -21.72
N THR A 210 -11.26 16.55 -20.69
CA THR A 210 -11.54 16.21 -19.29
C THR A 210 -12.48 17.24 -18.67
N LEU A 211 -13.14 16.86 -17.57
CA LEU A 211 -13.88 17.82 -16.76
C LEU A 211 -12.96 18.92 -16.25
N PRO A 212 -13.47 20.12 -15.99
CA PRO A 212 -12.71 21.13 -15.26
C PRO A 212 -12.31 20.58 -13.88
N TYR A 213 -11.09 20.87 -13.47
CA TYR A 213 -10.63 20.59 -12.12
C TYR A 213 -11.36 21.47 -11.12
N GLU A 214 -11.84 20.87 -10.04
CA GLU A 214 -12.44 21.55 -8.90
C GLU A 214 -11.65 21.20 -7.61
N GLU A 215 -11.18 22.25 -6.90
CA GLU A 215 -10.45 22.05 -5.64
C GLU A 215 -11.32 21.34 -4.58
N ALA A 216 -12.65 21.50 -4.65
CA ALA A 216 -13.60 20.82 -3.81
C ALA A 216 -13.50 19.29 -3.91
N ASP A 217 -13.14 18.76 -5.07
CA ASP A 217 -12.99 17.31 -5.27
C ASP A 217 -11.87 16.71 -4.41
N ILE A 218 -10.73 17.41 -4.30
CA ILE A 218 -9.63 16.97 -3.42
C ILE A 218 -10.06 17.02 -1.95
N MET A 219 -10.82 18.04 -1.55
CA MET A 219 -11.32 18.13 -0.19
C MET A 219 -12.27 16.98 0.14
N GLU A 220 -13.15 16.60 -0.78
CA GLU A 220 -14.08 15.48 -0.60
C GLU A 220 -13.32 14.14 -0.45
N ILE A 221 -12.23 13.95 -1.22
CA ILE A 221 -11.35 12.78 -1.03
C ILE A 221 -10.73 12.82 0.37
N TRP A 222 -10.18 13.96 0.82
CA TRP A 222 -9.61 14.07 2.17
C TRP A 222 -10.65 13.85 3.27
N ASP A 223 -11.88 14.34 3.11
CA ASP A 223 -12.96 14.12 4.08
C ASP A 223 -13.27 12.63 4.24
N THR A 224 -13.24 11.85 3.15
CA THR A 224 -13.37 10.39 3.20
C THR A 224 -12.25 9.77 4.04
N TYR A 225 -10.99 10.10 3.77
CA TYR A 225 -9.84 9.54 4.50
C TYR A 225 -9.72 10.03 5.95
N ASP A 226 -10.16 11.25 6.28
CA ASP A 226 -10.18 11.78 7.66
C ASP A 226 -11.25 11.11 8.53
N SER A 227 -12.28 10.50 7.91
CA SER A 227 -13.35 9.78 8.62
C SER A 227 -12.99 8.35 9.03
N MET A 228 -11.83 7.83 8.61
CA MET A 228 -11.41 6.46 8.81
C MET A 228 -10.83 6.21 10.21
N GLU A 229 -10.61 4.93 10.52
CA GLU A 229 -9.91 4.54 11.74
C GLU A 229 -8.51 5.18 11.78
N VAL A 230 -8.15 5.72 12.94
CA VAL A 230 -6.83 6.33 13.18
C VAL A 230 -5.96 5.36 13.95
N LEU A 231 -4.87 4.90 13.35
CA LEU A 231 -3.87 4.07 14.01
C LEU A 231 -2.81 4.92 14.74
N ASN A 232 -2.51 6.11 14.21
CA ASN A 232 -1.49 6.99 14.78
C ASN A 232 -2.00 8.43 14.94
N VAL A 233 -1.84 9.01 16.13
CA VAL A 233 -2.25 10.40 16.44
C VAL A 233 -1.50 11.43 15.59
N GLU A 234 -0.26 11.16 15.18
CA GLU A 234 0.53 12.04 14.32
C GLU A 234 -0.12 12.23 12.94
N TRP A 235 -0.76 11.18 12.42
CA TRP A 235 -1.55 11.23 11.20
C TRP A 235 -2.67 12.26 11.30
N THR A 236 -3.48 12.19 12.36
CA THR A 236 -4.59 13.13 12.57
C THR A 236 -4.13 14.58 12.60
N GLU A 237 -3.02 14.87 13.30
CA GLU A 237 -2.47 16.23 13.37
C GLU A 237 -1.94 16.68 11.99
N PHE A 238 -1.27 15.79 11.27
CA PHE A 238 -0.76 16.08 9.94
C PHE A 238 -1.90 16.40 8.95
N VAL A 239 -2.92 15.54 8.85
CA VAL A 239 -4.06 15.72 7.94
C VAL A 239 -4.83 16.99 8.28
N LYS A 240 -5.10 17.26 9.55
CA LYS A 240 -5.75 18.50 9.98
C LYS A 240 -4.99 19.76 9.54
N ASN A 241 -3.67 19.76 9.65
CA ASN A 241 -2.84 20.91 9.24
C ASN A 241 -2.80 21.02 7.70
N LEU A 242 -2.75 19.92 6.99
CA LEU A 242 -2.78 19.87 5.54
C LEU A 242 -4.11 20.41 5.02
N THR A 243 -5.25 19.86 5.44
CA THR A 243 -6.59 20.25 4.97
C THR A 243 -6.89 21.71 5.29
N ALA A 244 -6.50 22.22 6.48
CA ALA A 244 -6.56 23.64 6.79
C ALA A 244 -5.71 24.52 5.86
N SER A 245 -4.73 23.95 5.17
CA SER A 245 -3.88 24.68 4.22
C SER A 245 -4.44 24.69 2.79
N LEU A 246 -5.28 23.75 2.42
CA LEU A 246 -5.84 23.64 1.06
C LEU A 246 -6.80 24.78 0.71
N HIS A 247 -7.54 25.33 1.68
CA HIS A 247 -8.49 26.43 1.49
C HIS A 247 -7.88 27.81 1.27
N LYS A 248 -6.60 27.91 0.95
CA LYS A 248 -5.93 29.21 0.78
C LYS A 248 -5.73 29.55 -0.68
N ASP A 249 -5.92 30.82 -1.03
CA ASP A 249 -5.79 31.40 -2.38
C ASP A 249 -4.45 31.13 -3.08
N ASP A 250 -3.48 30.50 -2.42
CA ASP A 250 -2.16 30.22 -2.95
C ASP A 250 -1.92 28.77 -3.39
N TYR A 251 -2.95 27.89 -3.33
CA TYR A 251 -2.84 26.48 -3.68
C TYR A 251 -2.31 26.26 -5.11
N VAL A 252 -2.94 26.88 -6.11
CA VAL A 252 -2.53 26.74 -7.52
C VAL A 252 -1.09 27.23 -7.73
N ARG A 253 -0.67 28.27 -7.01
CA ARG A 253 0.70 28.76 -7.07
C ARG A 253 1.69 27.76 -6.46
N ASN A 254 1.34 27.14 -5.34
CA ASN A 254 2.18 26.14 -4.68
C ASN A 254 2.32 24.88 -5.53
N LEU A 255 1.22 24.37 -6.09
CA LEU A 255 1.23 23.28 -7.06
C LEU A 255 2.13 23.59 -8.27
N SER A 256 1.96 24.78 -8.87
CA SER A 256 2.81 25.20 -9.99
C SER A 256 4.28 25.36 -9.59
N GLY A 257 4.56 25.81 -8.36
CA GLY A 257 5.91 25.89 -7.81
C GLY A 257 6.51 24.50 -7.64
N PHE A 258 5.81 23.62 -6.97
CA PHE A 258 6.20 22.22 -6.75
C PHE A 258 6.52 21.50 -8.07
N ASN A 259 5.62 21.57 -9.05
CA ASN A 259 5.82 20.92 -10.34
C ASN A 259 7.01 21.47 -11.14
N LYS A 260 7.38 22.74 -10.95
CA LYS A 260 8.56 23.36 -11.61
C LYS A 260 9.89 22.89 -11.03
N GLU A 261 9.95 22.59 -9.74
CA GLU A 261 11.18 22.13 -9.06
C GLU A 261 11.60 20.73 -9.55
N ASN A 262 10.66 19.95 -10.09
CA ASN A 262 10.89 18.60 -10.63
C ASN A 262 11.67 17.71 -9.66
N TYR A 263 10.97 17.09 -8.72
CA TYR A 263 11.55 16.16 -7.73
C TYR A 263 11.63 14.72 -8.28
N PRO A 264 12.75 14.31 -8.91
CA PRO A 264 12.84 13.00 -9.56
C PRO A 264 12.86 11.82 -8.58
N PHE A 265 13.05 12.10 -7.29
CA PHE A 265 13.06 11.08 -6.24
C PHE A 265 11.65 10.69 -5.76
N THR A 266 10.59 11.39 -6.18
CA THR A 266 9.22 11.07 -5.72
C THR A 266 8.74 9.71 -6.20
N GLY A 267 9.22 9.24 -7.35
CA GLY A 267 8.98 7.86 -7.77
C GLY A 267 7.51 7.46 -7.84
N TYR A 268 6.60 8.40 -8.18
CA TYR A 268 5.17 8.10 -8.26
C TYR A 268 4.84 6.95 -9.22
N ASP A 269 5.62 6.76 -10.28
CA ASP A 269 5.53 5.61 -11.19
C ASP A 269 5.81 4.27 -10.48
N LYS A 270 6.71 4.27 -9.50
CA LYS A 270 7.05 3.08 -8.70
C LYS A 270 5.96 2.76 -7.69
N LEU A 271 5.33 3.78 -7.12
CA LEU A 271 4.14 3.60 -6.27
C LEU A 271 3.01 2.95 -7.06
N VAL A 272 2.77 3.39 -8.29
CA VAL A 272 1.78 2.75 -9.16
C VAL A 272 2.12 1.28 -9.39
N CYS A 273 3.37 0.96 -9.73
CA CYS A 273 3.79 -0.43 -9.92
C CYS A 273 3.65 -1.27 -8.64
N TYR A 274 3.93 -0.69 -7.48
CA TYR A 274 3.72 -1.34 -6.19
C TYR A 274 2.24 -1.67 -5.96
N TYR A 275 1.33 -0.71 -6.16
CA TYR A 275 -0.11 -0.92 -5.98
C TYR A 275 -0.67 -1.92 -7.00
N LEU A 276 -0.25 -1.86 -8.26
CA LEU A 276 -0.61 -2.85 -9.30
C LEU A 276 -0.19 -4.27 -8.89
N PHE A 277 1.00 -4.42 -8.32
CA PHE A 277 1.49 -5.72 -7.88
C PHE A 277 0.72 -6.21 -6.64
N ARG A 278 0.53 -5.34 -5.65
CA ARG A 278 -0.04 -5.73 -4.36
C ARG A 278 -1.54 -6.03 -4.42
N TYR A 279 -2.30 -5.23 -5.17
CA TYR A 279 -3.77 -5.24 -5.04
C TYR A 279 -4.51 -5.73 -6.28
N LEU A 280 -4.03 -5.44 -7.48
CA LEU A 280 -4.87 -5.60 -8.67
C LEU A 280 -5.32 -7.03 -8.91
N LEU A 281 -4.48 -8.03 -8.64
CA LEU A 281 -4.81 -9.43 -8.89
C LEU A 281 -5.82 -9.98 -7.87
N GLN A 282 -6.00 -9.35 -6.71
CA GLN A 282 -7.03 -9.71 -5.73
C GLN A 282 -8.45 -9.62 -6.32
N SER A 283 -8.63 -8.82 -7.38
CA SER A 283 -9.90 -8.75 -8.13
C SER A 283 -10.34 -10.08 -8.77
N VAL A 284 -9.51 -11.11 -8.73
CA VAL A 284 -9.91 -12.50 -9.05
C VAL A 284 -10.93 -13.04 -8.05
N TYR A 285 -10.83 -12.62 -6.78
CA TYR A 285 -11.67 -13.09 -5.69
C TYR A 285 -12.86 -12.16 -5.41
N ASP A 286 -12.61 -10.85 -5.32
CA ASP A 286 -13.65 -9.86 -4.98
C ASP A 286 -14.37 -9.27 -6.21
N HIS A 287 -13.91 -9.58 -7.42
CA HIS A 287 -14.44 -9.05 -8.70
C HIS A 287 -14.43 -7.51 -8.81
N ASP A 288 -13.65 -6.82 -7.97
CA ASP A 288 -13.53 -5.37 -7.94
C ASP A 288 -12.22 -4.88 -8.56
N PHE A 289 -12.15 -4.88 -9.88
CA PHE A 289 -10.99 -4.39 -10.61
C PHE A 289 -10.92 -2.85 -10.65
N ALA A 290 -12.06 -2.18 -10.86
CA ALA A 290 -12.11 -0.72 -10.92
C ALA A 290 -11.78 -0.09 -9.56
N GLY A 291 -12.31 -0.63 -8.47
CA GLY A 291 -12.01 -0.15 -7.12
C GLY A 291 -10.52 -0.24 -6.79
N LYS A 292 -9.81 -1.30 -7.22
CA LYS A 292 -8.36 -1.39 -7.04
C LYS A 292 -7.60 -0.28 -7.82
N ILE A 293 -8.09 0.09 -9.00
CA ILE A 293 -7.52 1.21 -9.77
C ILE A 293 -7.83 2.55 -9.06
N TYR A 294 -9.06 2.75 -8.60
CA TYR A 294 -9.45 3.97 -7.89
C TYR A 294 -8.67 4.14 -6.57
N PHE A 295 -8.51 3.06 -5.81
CA PHE A 295 -7.67 3.03 -4.61
C PHE A 295 -6.25 3.53 -4.89
N MET A 296 -5.60 2.98 -5.91
CA MET A 296 -4.26 3.38 -6.30
C MET A 296 -4.19 4.85 -6.70
N ILE A 297 -5.14 5.34 -7.51
CA ILE A 297 -5.18 6.72 -7.99
C ILE A 297 -5.45 7.69 -6.85
N ALA A 298 -6.42 7.40 -5.98
CA ALA A 298 -6.74 8.22 -4.81
C ALA A 298 -5.54 8.33 -3.87
N ASN A 299 -4.90 7.21 -3.54
CA ASN A 299 -3.71 7.20 -2.69
C ASN A 299 -2.56 8.04 -3.30
N LEU A 300 -2.37 7.94 -4.61
CA LEU A 300 -1.35 8.72 -5.32
C LEU A 300 -1.63 10.23 -5.29
N ILE A 301 -2.91 10.61 -5.45
CA ILE A 301 -3.37 12.01 -5.33
C ILE A 301 -3.03 12.53 -3.92
N LEU A 302 -3.41 11.79 -2.87
CA LEU A 302 -3.23 12.22 -1.50
C LEU A 302 -1.74 12.29 -1.10
N ILE A 303 -0.92 11.33 -1.51
CA ILE A 303 0.53 11.37 -1.28
C ILE A 303 1.13 12.60 -1.96
N LYS A 304 0.72 12.94 -3.17
CA LYS A 304 1.19 14.18 -3.83
C LYS A 304 0.73 15.43 -3.11
N GLU A 305 -0.50 15.47 -2.58
CA GLU A 305 -0.98 16.57 -1.76
C GLU A 305 -0.17 16.74 -0.47
N MET A 306 0.24 15.63 0.16
CA MET A 306 1.15 15.66 1.31
C MET A 306 2.50 16.30 0.93
N ASP A 307 3.06 15.91 -0.22
CA ASP A 307 4.31 16.49 -0.74
C ASP A 307 4.20 18.01 -1.03
N ILE A 308 3.09 18.43 -1.65
CA ILE A 308 2.81 19.85 -1.94
C ILE A 308 2.63 20.63 -0.63
N TYR A 309 1.97 20.06 0.36
CA TYR A 309 1.84 20.67 1.68
C TYR A 309 3.19 20.89 2.36
N ILE A 310 4.08 19.88 2.33
CA ILE A 310 5.44 20.02 2.88
C ILE A 310 6.24 21.08 2.10
N TYR A 311 6.18 21.04 0.78
CA TYR A 311 6.81 22.08 -0.06
C TYR A 311 6.33 23.49 0.30
N LYS A 312 5.02 23.66 0.51
CA LYS A 312 4.46 24.93 0.95
C LYS A 312 4.95 25.36 2.32
N ARG A 313 5.03 24.42 3.27
CA ARG A 313 5.45 24.65 4.66
C ARG A 313 6.94 25.02 4.76
N ASP A 314 7.80 24.26 4.08
CA ASP A 314 9.25 24.27 4.27
C ASP A 314 10.00 24.99 3.13
N GLY A 315 9.32 25.33 2.04
CA GLY A 315 9.89 25.95 0.84
C GLY A 315 10.58 24.98 -0.11
N MET A 316 10.69 23.71 0.26
CA MET A 316 11.24 22.62 -0.54
C MET A 316 10.70 21.27 0.00
N LEU A 317 10.77 20.24 -0.83
CA LEU A 317 10.56 18.86 -0.41
C LEU A 317 11.91 18.13 -0.40
N THR A 318 12.24 17.44 0.70
CA THR A 318 13.40 16.54 0.73
C THR A 318 12.95 15.10 0.44
N LYS A 319 13.92 14.26 0.07
CA LYS A 319 13.68 12.84 -0.18
C LYS A 319 13.17 12.14 1.09
N GLU A 320 13.76 12.46 2.23
CA GLU A 320 13.40 11.89 3.53
C GLU A 320 11.96 12.24 3.90
N GLN A 321 11.55 13.50 3.70
CA GLN A 321 10.16 13.93 3.94
C GLN A 321 9.16 13.23 3.04
N HIS A 322 9.49 13.04 1.77
CA HIS A 322 8.64 12.28 0.84
C HIS A 322 8.48 10.82 1.27
N MET A 323 9.59 10.16 1.64
CA MET A 323 9.57 8.78 2.14
C MET A 323 8.75 8.65 3.42
N GLU A 324 8.84 9.63 4.32
CA GLU A 324 8.05 9.68 5.54
C GLU A 324 6.55 9.85 5.26
N CYS A 325 6.17 10.69 4.30
CA CYS A 325 4.78 10.79 3.84
C CYS A 325 4.22 9.44 3.38
N ILE A 326 4.95 8.75 2.50
CA ILE A 326 4.52 7.46 1.96
C ILE A 326 4.42 6.41 3.05
N HIS A 327 5.41 6.33 3.91
CA HIS A 327 5.45 5.38 5.01
C HIS A 327 4.30 5.63 6.00
N MET A 328 4.11 6.88 6.43
CA MET A 328 3.01 7.26 7.32
C MET A 328 1.65 6.96 6.67
N PHE A 329 1.45 7.35 5.40
CA PHE A 329 0.23 7.08 4.65
C PHE A 329 -0.07 5.57 4.54
N SER A 330 0.92 4.77 4.13
CA SER A 330 0.76 3.32 4.01
C SER A 330 0.41 2.68 5.35
N ARG A 331 1.01 3.14 6.44
CA ARG A 331 0.74 2.64 7.78
C ARG A 331 -0.70 2.85 8.22
N GLU A 332 -1.24 4.05 7.97
CA GLU A 332 -2.63 4.38 8.35
C GLU A 332 -3.67 3.69 7.46
N ILE A 333 -3.40 3.57 6.17
CA ILE A 333 -4.41 3.14 5.21
C ILE A 333 -4.29 1.65 4.88
N GLU A 334 -3.08 1.15 4.57
CA GLU A 334 -2.91 -0.21 4.05
C GLU A 334 -2.85 -1.29 5.15
N TYR A 335 -2.71 -0.90 6.43
CA TYR A 335 -2.58 -1.80 7.58
C TYR A 335 -3.78 -1.76 8.55
N SER A 336 -4.88 -1.12 8.15
CA SER A 336 -6.18 -1.23 8.78
C SER A 336 -7.14 -1.93 7.81
N THR A 337 -7.66 -3.08 8.20
CA THR A 337 -8.68 -3.80 7.43
C THR A 337 -9.95 -2.95 7.33
N ASP A 338 -10.35 -2.30 8.42
CA ASP A 338 -11.53 -1.44 8.48
C ASP A 338 -11.41 -0.25 7.50
N ASN A 339 -10.20 0.32 7.34
CA ASN A 339 -9.96 1.39 6.38
C ASN A 339 -10.04 0.87 4.93
N LEU A 340 -9.48 -0.31 4.64
CA LEU A 340 -9.56 -0.90 3.31
C LEU A 340 -10.99 -1.26 2.93
N ASP A 341 -11.78 -1.81 3.86
CA ASP A 341 -13.19 -2.15 3.65
C ASP A 341 -14.03 -0.88 3.42
N THR A 342 -13.82 0.16 4.24
CA THR A 342 -14.48 1.47 4.06
C THR A 342 -14.19 2.06 2.69
N LEU A 343 -12.94 2.06 2.25
CA LEU A 343 -12.55 2.57 0.93
C LEU A 343 -13.16 1.75 -0.20
N SER A 344 -13.23 0.43 -0.06
CA SER A 344 -13.86 -0.43 -1.05
C SER A 344 -15.35 -0.06 -1.24
N GLU A 345 -16.06 0.22 -0.14
CA GLU A 345 -17.45 0.71 -0.20
C GLU A 345 -17.55 2.11 -0.83
N GLU A 346 -16.68 3.04 -0.45
CA GLU A 346 -16.68 4.40 -1.00
C GLU A 346 -16.42 4.41 -2.52
N PHE A 347 -15.52 3.57 -3.03
CA PHE A 347 -15.26 3.45 -4.47
C PHE A 347 -16.45 2.91 -5.26
N LEU A 348 -17.37 2.21 -4.61
CA LEU A 348 -18.58 1.70 -5.24
C LEU A 348 -19.74 2.71 -5.22
N PHE A 349 -19.82 3.57 -4.20
CA PHE A 349 -21.03 4.36 -3.93
C PHE A 349 -20.83 5.87 -3.97
N SER A 350 -19.62 6.38 -3.82
CA SER A 350 -19.35 7.81 -3.79
C SER A 350 -19.04 8.35 -5.19
N ASP A 351 -19.72 9.43 -5.56
CA ASP A 351 -19.58 10.08 -6.86
C ASP A 351 -18.20 10.71 -7.08
N ILE A 352 -17.43 10.98 -6.01
CA ILE A 352 -16.07 11.56 -6.13
C ILE A 352 -15.08 10.58 -6.74
N PHE A 353 -15.23 9.29 -6.47
CA PHE A 353 -14.35 8.25 -6.99
C PHE A 353 -14.76 7.73 -8.37
N CYS A 354 -15.40 8.58 -9.19
CA CYS A 354 -15.62 8.24 -10.59
C CYS A 354 -14.41 8.62 -11.46
N LYS A 355 -14.28 7.92 -12.57
CA LYS A 355 -13.17 8.11 -13.50
C LYS A 355 -13.00 9.56 -13.94
N GLU A 356 -14.09 10.23 -14.31
CA GLU A 356 -14.06 11.59 -14.89
C GLU A 356 -13.48 12.60 -13.89
N ARG A 357 -13.86 12.52 -12.62
CA ARG A 357 -13.34 13.39 -11.56
C ARG A 357 -11.88 13.06 -11.25
N LEU A 358 -11.57 11.78 -11.04
CA LEU A 358 -10.19 11.35 -10.79
C LEU A 358 -9.26 11.71 -11.96
N GLU A 359 -9.70 11.58 -13.22
CA GLU A 359 -8.92 12.00 -14.39
C GLU A 359 -8.67 13.51 -14.41
N SER A 360 -9.67 14.32 -14.06
CA SER A 360 -9.51 15.77 -13.94
C SER A 360 -8.44 16.14 -12.91
N ILE A 361 -8.47 15.49 -11.75
CA ILE A 361 -7.50 15.72 -10.67
C ILE A 361 -6.09 15.31 -11.13
N VAL A 362 -5.91 14.09 -11.65
CA VAL A 362 -4.58 13.61 -12.05
C VAL A 362 -3.95 14.45 -13.15
N ARG A 363 -4.74 14.94 -14.12
CA ARG A 363 -4.23 15.84 -15.18
C ARG A 363 -3.85 17.22 -14.67
N THR A 364 -4.38 17.63 -13.53
CA THR A 364 -4.01 18.90 -12.90
C THR A 364 -2.78 18.74 -12.03
N LEU A 365 -2.70 17.65 -11.28
CA LEU A 365 -1.62 17.41 -10.32
C LEU A 365 -0.32 16.95 -10.99
N PHE A 366 -0.40 16.09 -12.00
CA PHE A 366 0.73 15.41 -12.65
C PHE A 366 0.94 15.86 -14.09
#